data_fd54ec7251515ab1f1def72b6d7a79de
#
_entry.id   fd54ec7251515ab1f1def72b6d7a79de
#
_cell.length_a   1.000
_cell.length_b   1.000
_cell.length_c   1.000
_cell.angle_alpha   90.00
_cell.angle_beta   90.00
_cell.angle_gamma   90.00
#
_symmetry.space_group_name_H-M   'P 1'
#
loop_
_entity.id
_entity.type
_entity.pdbx_description
1 polymer ?
#
loop_
_entity_poly.entity_id
_entity_poly.type
_entity_poly.pdbx_seq_one_letter_code
_entity_poly.pdbx_strand_id
1 'polypeptide(L)'
;MLVYEIFLSIQGEGRTMGSPTVFVRTSGCNLDCRWCDTKYAGEGGTEMSVDEVLAKVLTYDIWHVCLTGGEPLCQSEAPTLIAKMLGAGMHVTLETNGSMSLRGLPGHPDLLISMDYKCPSSGEEPKMLMKNLQMLCPKDQLKFIVADVRDLERAEAVLNEHHPDCPIIFTPVGGLSLEPVVDFVLSHHLDVRVLPQLHKIIWGDRRGV
;
A
#
# COMPACT_ATOMS: atom_id res chain seq x y z
N MET A 1 -11.12 -16.31 -3.53
CA MET A 1 -10.86 -14.86 -3.49
C MET A 1 -11.02 -14.25 -4.88
N LEU A 2 -11.48 -13.00 -4.93
CA LEU A 2 -11.70 -12.31 -6.20
C LEU A 2 -10.42 -11.56 -6.62
N VAL A 3 -9.78 -11.96 -7.71
CA VAL A 3 -8.52 -11.40 -8.23
C VAL A 3 -8.80 -10.64 -9.51
N TYR A 4 -8.38 -9.36 -9.56
CA TYR A 4 -8.55 -8.52 -10.73
C TYR A 4 -7.48 -8.81 -11.79
N GLU A 5 -6.20 -8.85 -11.36
CA GLU A 5 -5.06 -9.11 -12.24
C GLU A 5 -3.85 -9.66 -11.47
N ILE A 6 -2.98 -10.40 -12.14
CA ILE A 6 -1.66 -10.82 -11.65
C ILE A 6 -0.65 -10.51 -12.75
N PHE A 7 0.35 -9.66 -12.45
CA PHE A 7 1.32 -9.19 -13.44
C PHE A 7 2.68 -8.90 -12.82
N LEU A 8 3.73 -8.90 -13.64
CA LEU A 8 5.09 -8.53 -13.25
C LEU A 8 5.36 -7.09 -13.63
N SER A 9 5.89 -6.32 -12.68
CA SER A 9 6.30 -4.93 -12.88
C SER A 9 7.40 -4.52 -11.91
N ILE A 10 7.63 -3.21 -11.78
CA ILE A 10 8.52 -2.59 -10.80
C ILE A 10 7.67 -2.02 -9.66
N GLN A 11 8.05 -2.30 -8.39
CA GLN A 11 7.41 -1.62 -7.26
C GLN A 11 7.58 -0.11 -7.39
N GLY A 12 6.45 0.59 -7.49
CA GLY A 12 6.44 2.04 -7.75
C GLY A 12 6.51 2.90 -6.51
N GLU A 13 6.35 2.33 -5.30
CA GLU A 13 6.18 3.07 -4.06
C GLU A 13 6.94 2.46 -2.90
N GLY A 14 7.13 3.28 -1.86
CA GLY A 14 7.62 2.81 -0.57
C GLY A 14 9.09 2.43 -0.56
N ARG A 15 9.47 1.65 0.47
CA ARG A 15 10.90 1.29 0.70
C ARG A 15 11.45 0.26 -0.28
N THR A 16 10.61 -0.44 -0.99
CA THR A 16 10.98 -1.42 -2.03
C THR A 16 10.86 -0.86 -3.45
N MET A 17 10.67 0.46 -3.58
CA MET A 17 10.61 1.15 -4.87
C MET A 17 11.77 0.76 -5.78
N GLY A 18 11.48 0.44 -7.06
CA GLY A 18 12.45 0.03 -8.06
C GLY A 18 12.71 -1.49 -8.13
N SER A 19 12.19 -2.28 -7.18
CA SER A 19 12.36 -3.74 -7.20
C SER A 19 11.41 -4.41 -8.19
N PRO A 20 11.89 -5.38 -9.01
CA PRO A 20 11.00 -6.24 -9.78
C PRO A 20 10.04 -6.98 -8.83
N THR A 21 8.74 -6.92 -9.10
CA THR A 21 7.70 -7.38 -8.17
C THR A 21 6.54 -7.98 -8.94
N VAL A 22 6.04 -9.13 -8.50
CA VAL A 22 4.78 -9.70 -8.98
C VAL A 22 3.64 -9.07 -8.19
N PHE A 23 2.74 -8.40 -8.88
CA PHE A 23 1.55 -7.80 -8.28
C PHE A 23 0.38 -8.77 -8.35
N VAL A 24 -0.25 -9.00 -7.20
CA VAL A 24 -1.55 -9.67 -7.08
C VAL A 24 -2.54 -8.60 -6.67
N ARG A 25 -3.36 -8.15 -7.62
CA ARG A 25 -4.39 -7.15 -7.38
C ARG A 25 -5.73 -7.81 -7.14
N THR A 26 -6.25 -7.67 -5.94
CA THR A 26 -7.60 -8.14 -5.57
C THR A 26 -8.66 -7.16 -6.06
N SER A 27 -9.86 -7.64 -6.29
CA SER A 27 -11.02 -6.82 -6.62
C SER A 27 -11.80 -6.42 -5.38
N GLY A 28 -12.44 -5.26 -5.44
CA GLY A 28 -13.27 -4.71 -4.36
C GLY A 28 -12.49 -3.87 -3.35
N CYS A 29 -13.15 -2.82 -2.88
CA CYS A 29 -12.63 -1.94 -1.83
C CYS A 29 -13.78 -1.49 -0.93
N ASN A 30 -13.51 -1.31 0.36
CA ASN A 30 -14.47 -0.78 1.32
C ASN A 30 -14.43 0.75 1.43
N LEU A 31 -13.53 1.42 0.69
CA LEU A 31 -13.40 2.88 0.58
C LEU A 31 -13.71 3.37 -0.84
N ASP A 32 -14.08 4.66 -0.97
CA ASP A 32 -14.25 5.36 -2.25
C ASP A 32 -13.48 6.70 -2.25
N CYS A 33 -12.16 6.62 -2.19
CA CYS A 33 -11.28 7.78 -2.14
C CYS A 33 -11.46 8.65 -3.40
N ARG A 34 -11.53 9.98 -3.24
CA ARG A 34 -11.73 10.94 -4.35
C ARG A 34 -10.66 10.82 -5.42
N TRP A 35 -9.41 10.66 -5.03
CA TRP A 35 -8.23 10.60 -5.90
C TRP A 35 -7.70 9.17 -6.13
N CYS A 36 -8.53 8.14 -5.92
CA CYS A 36 -8.13 6.76 -6.17
C CYS A 36 -7.74 6.56 -7.64
N ASP A 37 -6.54 6.08 -7.88
CA ASP A 37 -6.00 5.79 -9.22
C ASP A 37 -6.36 4.37 -9.71
N THR A 38 -6.92 3.54 -8.82
CA THR A 38 -7.21 2.12 -9.08
C THR A 38 -8.72 1.82 -9.00
N LYS A 39 -9.59 2.82 -9.22
CA LYS A 39 -11.06 2.63 -9.20
C LYS A 39 -11.55 1.50 -10.11
N TYR A 40 -10.82 1.20 -11.17
CA TYR A 40 -11.13 0.13 -12.11
C TYR A 40 -11.10 -1.27 -11.48
N ALA A 41 -10.36 -1.47 -10.39
CA ALA A 41 -10.31 -2.74 -9.65
C ALA A 41 -11.40 -2.83 -8.55
N GLY A 42 -12.27 -1.83 -8.44
CA GLY A 42 -13.39 -1.82 -7.49
C GLY A 42 -14.45 -2.89 -7.81
N GLU A 43 -14.55 -3.30 -9.07
CA GLU A 43 -15.53 -4.28 -9.55
C GLU A 43 -14.89 -5.23 -10.57
N GLY A 44 -15.49 -6.40 -10.75
CA GLY A 44 -15.00 -7.41 -11.69
C GLY A 44 -13.93 -8.32 -11.09
N GLY A 45 -13.11 -8.91 -11.95
CA GLY A 45 -12.10 -9.89 -11.56
C GLY A 45 -12.56 -11.34 -11.77
N THR A 46 -11.66 -12.27 -11.49
CA THR A 46 -11.87 -13.72 -11.60
C THR A 46 -11.79 -14.35 -10.22
N GLU A 47 -12.70 -15.24 -9.90
CA GLU A 47 -12.61 -16.02 -8.67
C GLU A 47 -11.50 -17.06 -8.82
N MET A 48 -10.55 -17.02 -7.88
CA MET A 48 -9.41 -17.93 -7.81
C MET A 48 -9.26 -18.46 -6.38
N SER A 49 -8.89 -19.73 -6.27
CA SER A 49 -8.44 -20.27 -4.99
C SER A 49 -7.05 -19.71 -4.62
N VAL A 50 -6.72 -19.77 -3.35
CA VAL A 50 -5.38 -19.36 -2.85
C VAL A 50 -4.26 -20.13 -3.56
N ASP A 51 -4.48 -21.43 -3.85
CA ASP A 51 -3.48 -22.28 -4.50
C ASP A 51 -3.30 -21.92 -5.98
N GLU A 52 -4.36 -21.54 -6.68
CA GLU A 52 -4.26 -21.05 -8.07
C GLU A 52 -3.51 -19.72 -8.15
N VAL A 53 -3.77 -18.79 -7.20
CA VAL A 53 -3.04 -17.53 -7.12
C VAL A 53 -1.55 -17.80 -6.87
N LEU A 54 -1.22 -18.62 -5.87
CA LEU A 54 0.17 -18.96 -5.55
C LEU A 54 0.86 -19.62 -6.74
N ALA A 55 0.23 -20.62 -7.37
CA ALA A 55 0.77 -21.30 -8.53
C ALA A 55 1.06 -20.31 -9.67
N LYS A 56 0.16 -19.34 -9.92
CA LYS A 56 0.36 -18.31 -10.93
C LYS A 56 1.51 -17.38 -10.58
N VAL A 57 1.62 -16.94 -9.33
CA VAL A 57 2.73 -16.09 -8.86
C VAL A 57 4.08 -16.79 -9.05
N LEU A 58 4.18 -18.05 -8.71
CA LEU A 58 5.41 -18.84 -8.85
C LEU A 58 5.90 -18.97 -10.30
N THR A 59 5.02 -18.82 -11.29
CA THR A 59 5.43 -18.88 -12.72
C THR A 59 6.32 -17.71 -13.16
N TYR A 60 6.38 -16.62 -12.38
CA TYR A 60 7.18 -15.43 -12.73
C TYR A 60 8.64 -15.52 -12.29
N ASP A 61 8.98 -16.46 -11.41
CA ASP A 61 10.35 -16.66 -10.87
C ASP A 61 10.95 -15.36 -10.29
N ILE A 62 10.12 -14.57 -9.62
CA ILE A 62 10.47 -13.32 -8.93
C ILE A 62 10.21 -13.46 -7.44
N TRP A 63 11.17 -13.00 -6.63
CA TRP A 63 11.18 -13.14 -5.18
C TRP A 63 10.22 -12.21 -4.44
N HIS A 64 9.97 -11.01 -5.00
CA HIS A 64 9.10 -10.03 -4.39
C HIS A 64 7.67 -10.14 -4.92
N VAL A 65 6.70 -10.16 -4.01
CA VAL A 65 5.27 -10.14 -4.34
C VAL A 65 4.60 -8.98 -3.61
N CYS A 66 3.77 -8.25 -4.31
CA CYS A 66 2.92 -7.21 -3.74
C CYS A 66 1.46 -7.65 -3.80
N LEU A 67 0.87 -7.94 -2.65
CA LEU A 67 -0.57 -8.13 -2.53
C LEU A 67 -1.22 -6.76 -2.34
N THR A 68 -2.00 -6.36 -3.32
CA THR A 68 -2.64 -5.05 -3.42
C THR A 68 -4.06 -5.21 -3.96
N GLY A 69 -4.71 -4.12 -4.38
CA GLY A 69 -6.00 -4.22 -5.05
C GLY A 69 -6.85 -2.98 -4.86
N GLY A 70 -8.15 -3.16 -4.65
CA GLY A 70 -8.96 -2.21 -3.93
C GLY A 70 -8.51 -2.19 -2.47
N GLU A 71 -8.98 -3.17 -1.69
CA GLU A 71 -8.43 -3.45 -0.36
C GLU A 71 -8.26 -4.97 -0.19
N PRO A 72 -7.02 -5.48 -0.13
CA PRO A 72 -6.78 -6.92 0.00
C PRO A 72 -7.42 -7.56 1.24
N LEU A 73 -7.46 -6.82 2.35
CA LEU A 73 -8.01 -7.33 3.61
C LEU A 73 -9.55 -7.44 3.63
N CYS A 74 -10.22 -6.99 2.57
CA CYS A 74 -11.63 -7.32 2.33
C CYS A 74 -11.81 -8.78 1.88
N GLN A 75 -10.75 -9.44 1.42
CA GLN A 75 -10.76 -10.86 1.07
C GLN A 75 -10.40 -11.69 2.30
N SER A 76 -11.29 -12.54 2.77
CA SER A 76 -11.07 -13.38 3.97
C SER A 76 -9.88 -14.32 3.86
N GLU A 77 -9.51 -14.67 2.62
CA GLU A 77 -8.39 -15.56 2.31
C GLU A 77 -7.04 -14.84 2.24
N ALA A 78 -6.99 -13.51 2.29
CA ALA A 78 -5.73 -12.76 2.17
C ALA A 78 -4.66 -13.18 3.19
N PRO A 79 -4.98 -13.38 4.50
CA PRO A 79 -3.97 -13.86 5.46
C PRO A 79 -3.43 -15.25 5.11
N THR A 80 -4.27 -16.14 4.57
CA THR A 80 -3.85 -17.49 4.13
C THR A 80 -2.95 -17.42 2.92
N LEU A 81 -3.26 -16.58 1.94
CA LEU A 81 -2.41 -16.36 0.77
C LEU A 81 -1.05 -15.80 1.17
N ILE A 82 -1.01 -14.78 2.04
CA ILE A 82 0.23 -14.21 2.57
C ILE A 82 1.07 -15.31 3.24
N ALA A 83 0.46 -16.11 4.13
CA ALA A 83 1.18 -17.20 4.81
C ALA A 83 1.77 -18.21 3.85
N LYS A 84 1.06 -18.58 2.78
CA LYS A 84 1.56 -19.50 1.76
C LYS A 84 2.68 -18.92 0.91
N MET A 85 2.60 -17.64 0.53
CA MET A 85 3.68 -16.92 -0.18
C MET A 85 4.95 -16.86 0.67
N LEU A 86 4.82 -16.50 1.95
CA LEU A 86 5.94 -16.51 2.90
C LEU A 86 6.53 -17.91 3.09
N GLY A 87 5.68 -18.95 3.20
CA GLY A 87 6.10 -20.34 3.27
C GLY A 87 6.81 -20.85 2.02
N ALA A 88 6.56 -20.22 0.86
CA ALA A 88 7.30 -20.46 -0.38
C ALA A 88 8.60 -19.65 -0.46
N GLY A 89 8.96 -18.92 0.59
CA GLY A 89 10.20 -18.13 0.72
C GLY A 89 10.15 -16.77 0.02
N MET A 90 8.97 -16.22 -0.25
CA MET A 90 8.83 -14.93 -0.91
C MET A 90 8.86 -13.75 0.09
N HIS A 91 9.35 -12.60 -0.36
CA HIS A 91 9.13 -11.32 0.31
C HIS A 91 7.78 -10.76 -0.11
N VAL A 92 6.88 -10.60 0.85
CA VAL A 92 5.50 -10.15 0.61
C VAL A 92 5.34 -8.73 1.10
N THR A 93 4.96 -7.81 0.21
CA THR A 93 4.44 -6.50 0.57
C THR A 93 2.92 -6.56 0.55
N LEU A 94 2.28 -6.21 1.66
CA LEU A 94 0.84 -5.99 1.74
C LEU A 94 0.58 -4.49 1.65
N GLU A 95 -0.01 -4.04 0.54
CA GLU A 95 -0.54 -2.68 0.40
C GLU A 95 -1.96 -2.65 0.94
N THR A 96 -2.21 -1.87 1.99
CA THR A 96 -3.54 -1.75 2.61
C THR A 96 -3.91 -0.31 2.89
N ASN A 97 -5.19 0.00 2.79
CA ASN A 97 -5.72 1.34 3.03
C ASN A 97 -5.85 1.71 4.53
N GLY A 98 -5.50 0.80 5.44
CA GLY A 98 -5.49 1.04 6.89
C GLY A 98 -6.86 1.05 7.58
N SER A 99 -7.96 0.86 6.87
CA SER A 99 -9.30 0.83 7.43
C SER A 99 -9.74 -0.54 7.96
N MET A 100 -9.04 -1.59 7.54
CA MET A 100 -9.27 -2.97 7.99
C MET A 100 -8.27 -3.36 9.07
N SER A 101 -8.65 -4.30 9.96
CA SER A 101 -7.77 -4.75 11.05
C SER A 101 -6.57 -5.52 10.52
N LEU A 102 -5.37 -5.17 10.99
CA LEU A 102 -4.14 -5.93 10.75
C LEU A 102 -4.00 -7.18 11.63
N ARG A 103 -4.93 -7.40 12.57
CA ARG A 103 -4.91 -8.58 13.43
C ARG A 103 -5.10 -9.85 12.63
N GLY A 104 -4.30 -10.88 12.98
CA GLY A 104 -4.36 -12.18 12.30
C GLY A 104 -3.43 -12.28 11.09
N LEU A 105 -2.71 -11.21 10.72
CA LEU A 105 -1.64 -11.30 9.75
C LEU A 105 -0.44 -12.07 10.33
N PRO A 106 0.32 -12.82 9.50
CA PRO A 106 1.50 -13.54 9.96
C PRO A 106 2.57 -12.60 10.52
N GLY A 107 3.12 -12.93 11.70
CA GLY A 107 4.28 -12.25 12.25
C GLY A 107 5.57 -12.76 11.61
N HIS A 108 5.90 -12.33 10.39
CA HIS A 108 7.04 -12.84 9.63
C HIS A 108 7.99 -11.70 9.22
N PRO A 109 9.33 -11.89 9.25
CA PRO A 109 10.30 -10.84 8.88
C PRO A 109 10.16 -10.41 7.40
N ASP A 110 9.79 -11.33 6.52
CA ASP A 110 9.63 -11.08 5.10
C ASP A 110 8.20 -10.59 4.70
N LEU A 111 7.33 -10.32 5.69
CA LEU A 111 6.09 -9.58 5.46
C LEU A 111 6.33 -8.10 5.76
N LEU A 112 6.25 -7.26 4.75
CA LEU A 112 6.24 -5.81 4.86
C LEU A 112 4.77 -5.33 4.77
N ILE A 113 4.27 -4.69 5.82
CA ILE A 113 2.98 -4.00 5.78
C ILE A 113 3.24 -2.57 5.32
N SER A 114 2.69 -2.23 4.17
CA SER A 114 2.68 -0.88 3.59
C SER A 114 1.28 -0.32 3.77
N MET A 115 1.09 0.45 4.83
CA MET A 115 -0.22 0.99 5.18
C MET A 115 -0.36 2.43 4.74
N ASP A 116 -1.44 2.74 4.01
CA ASP A 116 -1.81 4.11 3.69
C ASP A 116 -2.66 4.71 4.82
N TYR A 117 -2.32 5.92 5.23
CA TYR A 117 -3.25 6.79 5.95
C TYR A 117 -4.02 7.63 4.96
N LYS A 118 -5.33 7.49 4.94
CA LYS A 118 -6.21 8.25 4.04
C LYS A 118 -6.51 9.61 4.66
N CYS A 119 -5.77 10.64 4.20
CA CYS A 119 -5.90 12.02 4.67
C CYS A 119 -7.27 12.64 4.33
N PRO A 120 -7.62 13.80 4.93
CA PRO A 120 -8.93 14.46 4.73
C PRO A 120 -9.34 14.64 3.27
N SER A 121 -8.40 14.96 2.36
CA SER A 121 -8.69 15.14 0.94
C SER A 121 -9.27 13.91 0.26
N SER A 122 -8.97 12.71 0.78
CA SER A 122 -9.51 11.44 0.28
C SER A 122 -11.03 11.35 0.45
N GLY A 123 -11.58 12.00 1.49
CA GLY A 123 -12.97 11.86 1.94
C GLY A 123 -13.19 10.63 2.83
N GLU A 124 -12.16 9.81 3.08
CA GLU A 124 -12.26 8.50 3.74
C GLU A 124 -11.54 8.43 5.11
N GLU A 125 -10.94 9.53 5.58
CA GLU A 125 -10.25 9.59 6.87
C GLU A 125 -11.06 9.05 8.04
N PRO A 126 -12.38 9.31 8.19
CA PRO A 126 -13.16 8.80 9.32
C PRO A 126 -13.22 7.27 9.43
N LYS A 127 -12.88 6.56 8.35
CA LYS A 127 -12.86 5.10 8.32
C LYS A 127 -11.50 4.50 8.73
N MET A 128 -10.49 5.34 9.00
CA MET A 128 -9.16 4.87 9.41
C MET A 128 -9.20 4.15 10.76
N LEU A 129 -8.64 2.96 10.84
CA LEU A 129 -8.54 2.21 12.08
C LEU A 129 -7.24 2.58 12.82
N MET A 130 -7.30 3.61 13.67
CA MET A 130 -6.13 4.19 14.34
C MET A 130 -5.30 3.17 15.14
N LYS A 131 -5.92 2.09 15.64
CA LYS A 131 -5.22 1.00 16.34
C LYS A 131 -4.18 0.29 15.48
N ASN A 132 -4.31 0.34 14.16
CA ASN A 132 -3.34 -0.24 13.24
C ASN A 132 -1.99 0.46 13.31
N LEU A 133 -1.94 1.78 13.61
CA LEU A 133 -0.69 2.53 13.76
C LEU A 133 0.25 1.94 14.80
N GLN A 134 -0.32 1.41 15.90
CA GLN A 134 0.43 0.78 16.99
C GLN A 134 0.85 -0.68 16.68
N MET A 135 0.39 -1.23 15.56
CA MET A 135 0.74 -2.59 15.11
C MET A 135 1.88 -2.60 14.09
N LEU A 136 2.19 -1.44 13.50
CA LEU A 136 3.31 -1.29 12.60
C LEU A 136 4.62 -1.33 13.39
N CYS A 137 5.65 -1.92 12.81
CA CYS A 137 6.96 -2.07 13.41
C CYS A 137 8.08 -1.64 12.43
N PRO A 138 9.36 -1.54 12.84
CA PRO A 138 10.42 -0.97 12.00
C PRO A 138 10.64 -1.58 10.62
N LYS A 139 10.14 -2.81 10.38
CA LYS A 139 10.16 -3.42 9.04
C LYS A 139 9.05 -2.93 8.12
N ASP A 140 7.94 -2.42 8.69
CA ASP A 140 6.76 -1.95 7.97
C ASP A 140 6.94 -0.50 7.49
N GLN A 141 5.91 0.11 6.93
CA GLN A 141 5.89 1.52 6.56
C GLN A 141 4.49 2.11 6.64
N LEU A 142 4.42 3.40 6.98
CA LEU A 142 3.20 4.19 6.94
C LEU A 142 3.34 5.26 5.85
N LYS A 143 2.40 5.27 4.90
CA LYS A 143 2.35 6.24 3.81
C LYS A 143 1.22 7.23 4.02
N PHE A 144 1.51 8.51 3.81
CA PHE A 144 0.51 9.57 3.72
C PHE A 144 0.46 10.05 2.27
N ILE A 145 -0.69 9.84 1.63
CA ILE A 145 -0.94 10.36 0.29
C ILE A 145 -1.62 11.71 0.45
N VAL A 146 -0.90 12.77 0.10
CA VAL A 146 -1.25 14.16 0.43
C VAL A 146 -1.61 14.95 -0.83
N ALA A 147 -2.73 15.66 -0.80
CA ALA A 147 -3.20 16.49 -1.91
C ALA A 147 -2.92 17.97 -1.68
N ASP A 148 -2.97 18.44 -0.44
CA ASP A 148 -2.85 19.84 -0.08
C ASP A 148 -2.23 20.01 1.32
N VAL A 149 -2.07 21.27 1.75
CA VAL A 149 -1.49 21.62 3.05
C VAL A 149 -2.29 21.06 4.23
N ARG A 150 -3.59 20.90 4.12
CA ARG A 150 -4.43 20.34 5.21
C ARG A 150 -4.12 18.87 5.43
N ASP A 151 -3.80 18.14 4.36
CA ASP A 151 -3.37 16.75 4.46
C ASP A 151 -1.99 16.65 5.14
N LEU A 152 -1.08 17.56 4.83
CA LEU A 152 0.25 17.64 5.45
C LEU A 152 0.17 17.98 6.95
N GLU A 153 -0.62 18.99 7.32
CA GLU A 153 -0.88 19.36 8.72
C GLU A 153 -1.54 18.20 9.50
N ARG A 154 -2.47 17.48 8.85
CA ARG A 154 -3.11 16.32 9.45
C ARG A 154 -2.15 15.16 9.62
N ALA A 155 -1.29 14.90 8.64
CA ALA A 155 -0.25 13.87 8.73
C ALA A 155 0.70 14.16 9.90
N GLU A 156 1.20 15.39 10.03
CA GLU A 156 2.03 15.83 11.16
C GLU A 156 1.31 15.64 12.51
N ALA A 157 0.04 16.02 12.60
CA ALA A 157 -0.77 15.83 13.82
C ALA A 157 -0.88 14.34 14.19
N VAL A 158 -1.11 13.45 13.22
CA VAL A 158 -1.16 11.98 13.44
C VAL A 158 0.19 11.47 13.93
N LEU A 159 1.31 11.91 13.37
CA LEU A 159 2.64 11.52 13.81
C LEU A 159 2.91 11.96 15.26
N ASN A 160 2.55 13.19 15.60
CA ASN A 160 2.70 13.73 16.94
C ASN A 160 1.78 13.09 18.00
N GLU A 161 0.63 12.58 17.58
CA GLU A 161 -0.36 11.94 18.47
C GLU A 161 -0.04 10.46 18.71
N HIS A 162 0.44 9.75 17.68
CA HIS A 162 0.50 8.29 17.71
C HIS A 162 1.92 7.70 17.70
N HIS A 163 2.93 8.46 17.32
CA HIS A 163 4.35 8.05 17.28
C HIS A 163 4.56 6.65 16.68
N PRO A 164 4.14 6.37 15.44
CA PRO A 164 4.28 5.03 14.85
C PRO A 164 5.75 4.61 14.76
N ASP A 165 6.06 3.37 15.15
CA ASP A 165 7.42 2.82 15.16
C ASP A 165 7.76 2.18 13.80
N CYS A 166 7.68 2.96 12.74
CA CYS A 166 8.03 2.52 11.38
C CYS A 166 8.45 3.70 10.51
N PRO A 167 9.15 3.47 9.39
CA PRO A 167 9.41 4.50 8.39
C PRO A 167 8.14 5.18 7.88
N ILE A 168 8.18 6.51 7.85
CA ILE A 168 7.09 7.37 7.40
C ILE A 168 7.41 7.88 5.98
N ILE A 169 6.41 7.87 5.11
CA ILE A 169 6.56 8.29 3.73
C ILE A 169 5.43 9.24 3.36
N PHE A 170 5.77 10.41 2.81
CA PHE A 170 4.84 11.35 2.22
C PHE A 170 4.94 11.25 0.69
N THR A 171 3.80 11.08 0.03
CA THR A 171 3.72 11.03 -1.43
C THR A 171 2.58 11.97 -1.87
N PRO A 172 2.84 12.92 -2.80
CA PRO A 172 1.76 13.76 -3.32
C PRO A 172 0.77 12.95 -4.14
N VAL A 173 -0.49 13.34 -4.13
CA VAL A 173 -1.50 12.79 -5.05
C VAL A 173 -1.01 12.97 -6.50
N GLY A 174 -1.12 11.91 -7.32
CA GLY A 174 -0.55 11.87 -8.66
C GLY A 174 0.96 11.61 -8.71
N GLY A 175 1.65 11.58 -7.56
CA GLY A 175 3.01 11.06 -7.42
C GLY A 175 4.16 11.92 -7.96
N LEU A 176 3.91 13.12 -8.49
CA LEU A 176 4.93 13.90 -9.20
C LEU A 176 5.22 15.29 -8.63
N SER A 177 4.25 15.95 -8.00
CA SER A 177 4.40 17.32 -7.47
C SER A 177 5.04 17.31 -6.07
N LEU A 178 6.34 17.03 -5.99
CA LEU A 178 7.07 16.81 -4.74
C LEU A 178 7.42 18.11 -4.01
N GLU A 179 7.70 19.21 -4.73
CA GLU A 179 8.24 20.45 -4.17
C GLU A 179 7.43 20.99 -2.97
N PRO A 180 6.08 21.13 -3.02
CA PRO A 180 5.33 21.61 -1.86
C PRO A 180 5.41 20.68 -0.64
N VAL A 181 5.54 19.37 -0.86
CA VAL A 181 5.69 18.37 0.22
C VAL A 181 7.08 18.48 0.85
N VAL A 182 8.12 18.66 0.03
CA VAL A 182 9.51 18.85 0.47
C VAL A 182 9.62 20.14 1.29
N ASP A 183 9.06 21.26 0.82
CA ASP A 183 9.10 22.54 1.52
C ASP A 183 8.44 22.45 2.91
N PHE A 184 7.28 21.76 2.98
CA PHE A 184 6.61 21.51 4.25
C PHE A 184 7.47 20.68 5.21
N VAL A 185 7.99 19.54 4.72
CA VAL A 185 8.81 18.62 5.52
C VAL A 185 10.06 19.31 6.07
N LEU A 186 10.75 20.10 5.24
CA LEU A 186 11.96 20.82 5.66
C LEU A 186 11.64 21.96 6.63
N SER A 187 10.57 22.73 6.40
CA SER A 187 10.19 23.84 7.29
C SER A 187 9.67 23.38 8.66
N HIS A 188 9.07 22.19 8.74
CA HIS A 188 8.56 21.57 9.97
C HIS A 188 9.55 20.60 10.62
N HIS A 189 10.75 20.42 10.03
CA HIS A 189 11.80 19.51 10.52
C HIS A 189 11.31 18.07 10.76
N LEU A 190 10.48 17.54 9.87
CA LEU A 190 9.93 16.20 10.01
C LEU A 190 10.93 15.13 9.57
N ASP A 191 11.11 14.09 10.39
CA ASP A 191 11.90 12.91 10.04
C ASP A 191 11.06 11.92 9.22
N VAL A 192 10.80 12.28 7.96
CA VAL A 192 10.01 11.51 7.01
C VAL A 192 10.70 11.45 5.64
N ARG A 193 10.33 10.49 4.82
CA ARG A 193 10.79 10.39 3.43
C ARG A 193 9.75 10.98 2.50
N VAL A 194 10.16 11.80 1.55
CA VAL A 194 9.30 12.27 0.46
C VAL A 194 9.64 11.47 -0.79
N LEU A 195 8.67 10.70 -1.30
CA LEU A 195 8.87 9.81 -2.44
C LEU A 195 7.83 10.07 -3.54
N PRO A 196 8.26 9.99 -4.82
CA PRO A 196 7.34 9.99 -5.96
C PRO A 196 6.63 8.64 -6.08
N GLN A 197 5.72 8.54 -7.06
CA GLN A 197 5.25 7.26 -7.60
C GLN A 197 6.08 6.94 -8.86
N LEU A 198 7.04 6.01 -8.74
CA LEU A 198 7.98 5.69 -9.82
C LEU A 198 7.27 5.20 -11.09
N HIS A 199 6.20 4.41 -10.95
CA HIS A 199 5.40 3.93 -12.07
C HIS A 199 4.77 5.09 -12.87
N LYS A 200 4.40 6.21 -12.21
CA LYS A 200 3.90 7.41 -12.88
C LYS A 200 4.99 8.10 -13.70
N ILE A 201 6.24 8.10 -13.23
CA ILE A 201 7.38 8.66 -13.95
C ILE A 201 7.68 7.83 -15.20
N ILE A 202 7.61 6.48 -15.09
CA ILE A 202 8.01 5.58 -16.19
C ILE A 202 6.89 5.45 -17.22
N TRP A 203 5.64 5.26 -16.77
CA TRP A 203 4.53 4.84 -17.64
C TRP A 203 3.31 5.77 -17.62
N GLY A 204 3.31 6.82 -16.80
CA GLY A 204 2.14 7.67 -16.62
C GLY A 204 0.96 6.89 -16.04
N ASP A 205 -0.19 6.96 -16.70
CA ASP A 205 -1.43 6.31 -16.24
C ASP A 205 -1.70 4.95 -16.91
N ARG A 206 -0.65 4.31 -17.47
CA ARG A 206 -0.78 2.97 -18.05
C ARG A 206 -1.13 1.96 -16.95
N ARG A 207 -2.06 1.04 -17.27
CA ARG A 207 -2.48 -0.05 -16.36
C ARG A 207 -1.70 -1.33 -16.64
N GLY A 208 -1.55 -2.19 -15.62
CA GLY A 208 -0.91 -3.51 -15.74
C GLY A 208 0.61 -3.45 -16.03
N VAL A 209 1.27 -2.39 -15.57
CA VAL A 209 2.71 -2.16 -15.75
C VAL A 209 3.41 -1.87 -14.44
#